data_c5c624fb112e55deba9ff33b73245a43
#
_entry.id   c5c624fb112e55deba9ff33b73245a43
#
_cell.length_a   1.000
_cell.length_b   1.000
_cell.length_c   1.000
_cell.angle_alpha   90.00
_cell.angle_beta   90.00
_cell.angle_gamma   90.00
#
_symmetry.space_group_name_H-M   'P 1'
#
loop_
_entity.id
_entity.type
_entity.pdbx_description
1 polymer ?
#
loop_
_entity_poly.entity_id
_entity_poly.type
_entity_poly.pdbx_seq_one_letter_code
_entity_poly.pdbx_strand_id
1 'polypeptide(L)'
;MRENQGRVQALDRLRGLLVVLMALDHANYFVARAHSPGEYWGGVFPAYATAAVFLARLVTHPAAPGFFFLMGTGMALFASRRAEQGWAARRIRCRLLLRGALLIGLQLLIVNRAWELTPGGWGLRIYIGVLTALGAAMLVAAWLLDVKPLLLLIPASGLLIATELLTPGVSRWADPFHPILRLLLIPGGTRALWVNYPLLPWLGLTLFGLAFGGWLNRDPTGARRGTLWIGLGALAVFVLLRLGNGFGNIRTRSDGGWIGFLNVVKYPPSLTFVLLTVGFSLVVLRLLFLIEEGTSSSWDPLLVYGSTPLFFYMLHLFLYAGIGRLFAPGGTSAGGMLLYWLLGLAVLYPACVGFRALKRRQNSRSPLRLF
;
A
#
# COMPACT_ATOMS: atom_id res chain seq x y z
N MET A 1 -21.36 14.01 -17.30
CA MET A 1 -22.12 13.03 -16.50
C MET A 1 -21.90 11.54 -16.86
N ARG A 2 -21.38 11.18 -18.04
CA ARG A 2 -21.21 9.75 -18.46
C ARG A 2 -19.99 9.00 -17.88
N GLU A 3 -19.04 9.66 -17.22
CA GLU A 3 -17.80 9.01 -16.74
C GLU A 3 -17.93 8.34 -15.34
N ASN A 4 -19.03 8.60 -14.62
CA ASN A 4 -19.30 7.99 -13.31
C ASN A 4 -20.11 6.68 -13.38
N GLN A 5 -20.68 6.34 -14.54
CA GLN A 5 -21.40 5.07 -14.70
C GLN A 5 -20.38 3.92 -14.66
N GLY A 6 -20.45 3.13 -13.61
CA GLY A 6 -19.63 1.93 -13.40
C GLY A 6 -18.37 2.10 -12.53
N ARG A 7 -18.05 3.28 -12.00
CA ARG A 7 -16.95 3.46 -11.05
C ARG A 7 -17.40 3.06 -9.64
N VAL A 8 -16.69 2.12 -9.02
CA VAL A 8 -16.98 1.67 -7.66
C VAL A 8 -16.39 2.68 -6.67
N GLN A 9 -17.22 3.58 -6.15
CA GLN A 9 -16.78 4.68 -5.30
C GLN A 9 -16.20 4.19 -3.97
N ALA A 10 -16.70 3.08 -3.43
CA ALA A 10 -16.18 2.46 -2.21
C ALA A 10 -14.68 2.13 -2.33
N LEU A 11 -14.21 1.62 -3.49
CA LEU A 11 -12.79 1.38 -3.73
C LEU A 11 -11.96 2.67 -3.76
N ASP A 12 -12.52 3.74 -4.32
CA ASP A 12 -11.86 5.04 -4.32
C ASP A 12 -11.84 5.66 -2.92
N ARG A 13 -12.92 5.56 -2.13
CA ARG A 13 -12.94 5.99 -0.73
C ARG A 13 -11.92 5.23 0.12
N LEU A 14 -11.86 3.90 -0.03
CA LEU A 14 -10.84 3.12 0.68
C LEU A 14 -9.43 3.57 0.27
N ARG A 15 -9.17 3.77 -1.01
CA ARG A 15 -7.87 4.29 -1.49
C ARG A 15 -7.57 5.67 -0.90
N GLY A 16 -8.59 6.55 -0.81
CA GLY A 16 -8.50 7.85 -0.17
C GLY A 16 -8.16 7.74 1.32
N LEU A 17 -8.81 6.85 2.05
CA LEU A 17 -8.48 6.60 3.45
C LEU A 17 -7.02 6.13 3.61
N LEU A 18 -6.58 5.21 2.75
CA LEU A 18 -5.22 4.68 2.80
C LEU A 18 -4.15 5.75 2.52
N VAL A 19 -4.38 6.69 1.59
CA VAL A 19 -3.43 7.80 1.37
C VAL A 19 -3.43 8.79 2.55
N VAL A 20 -4.55 9.00 3.20
CA VAL A 20 -4.65 9.85 4.41
C VAL A 20 -3.87 9.22 5.57
N LEU A 21 -4.02 7.92 5.80
CA LEU A 21 -3.25 7.17 6.81
C LEU A 21 -1.75 7.13 6.47
N MET A 22 -1.41 6.93 5.21
CA MET A 22 -0.01 6.99 4.74
C MET A 22 0.61 8.37 4.98
N ALA A 23 -0.15 9.44 4.75
CA ALA A 23 0.30 10.80 5.04
C ALA A 23 0.57 11.04 6.53
N LEU A 24 -0.19 10.40 7.42
CA LEU A 24 0.06 10.43 8.87
C LEU A 24 1.40 9.76 9.20
N ASP A 25 1.70 8.60 8.60
CA ASP A 25 2.97 7.90 8.78
C ASP A 25 4.16 8.77 8.35
N HIS A 26 4.03 9.44 7.22
CA HIS A 26 5.08 10.30 6.69
C HIS A 26 5.20 11.64 7.43
N ALA A 27 4.10 12.20 7.96
CA ALA A 27 4.17 13.33 8.89
C ALA A 27 4.90 12.94 10.18
N ASN A 28 4.65 11.73 10.71
CA ASN A 28 5.40 11.21 11.86
C ASN A 28 6.90 11.06 11.53
N TYR A 29 7.23 10.60 10.32
CA TYR A 29 8.62 10.46 9.88
C TYR A 29 9.32 11.81 9.68
N PHE A 30 8.77 12.68 8.84
CA PHE A 30 9.45 13.92 8.41
C PHE A 30 9.32 15.07 9.41
N VAL A 31 8.18 15.17 10.12
CA VAL A 31 7.86 16.32 10.96
C VAL A 31 8.09 16.04 12.43
N ALA A 32 7.54 14.95 12.97
CA ALA A 32 7.75 14.60 14.37
C ALA A 32 9.14 13.97 14.61
N ARG A 33 9.71 13.28 13.60
CA ARG A 33 10.95 12.51 13.70
C ARG A 33 10.90 11.43 14.79
N ALA A 34 9.70 10.96 15.09
CA ALA A 34 9.41 9.94 16.10
C ALA A 34 9.05 8.58 15.48
N HIS A 35 9.31 8.41 14.16
CA HIS A 35 9.06 7.16 13.47
C HIS A 35 10.02 6.07 13.99
N SER A 36 9.44 4.99 14.49
CA SER A 36 10.22 3.83 14.93
C SER A 36 11.03 3.21 13.78
N PRO A 37 12.14 2.48 14.05
CA PRO A 37 12.75 1.63 13.05
C PRO A 37 11.69 0.70 12.44
N GLY A 38 11.85 0.34 11.16
CA GLY A 38 10.85 -0.49 10.46
C GLY A 38 10.69 -1.88 11.11
N GLU A 39 9.51 -2.46 10.97
CA GLU A 39 9.17 -3.81 11.44
C GLU A 39 9.77 -4.87 10.50
N TYR A 40 11.12 -4.98 10.52
CA TYR A 40 11.86 -5.92 9.68
C TYR A 40 11.94 -7.32 10.30
N TRP A 41 12.14 -8.32 9.44
CA TRP A 41 12.36 -9.72 9.80
C TRP A 41 13.59 -9.93 10.70
N GLY A 42 14.58 -9.03 10.64
CA GLY A 42 15.80 -9.08 11.41
C GLY A 42 16.18 -7.70 11.96
N GLY A 43 17.33 -7.61 12.62
CA GLY A 43 17.76 -6.39 13.29
C GLY A 43 16.94 -6.04 14.54
N VAL A 44 17.01 -4.77 14.95
CA VAL A 44 16.24 -4.28 16.10
C VAL A 44 14.78 -4.17 15.75
N PHE A 45 13.92 -4.89 16.49
CA PHE A 45 12.47 -4.79 16.31
C PHE A 45 11.93 -3.59 17.10
N PRO A 46 10.93 -2.84 16.56
CA PRO A 46 10.43 -1.66 17.24
C PRO A 46 9.87 -1.94 18.63
N ALA A 47 10.34 -1.18 19.61
CA ALA A 47 9.72 -1.05 20.93
C ALA A 47 9.03 0.31 21.01
N TYR A 48 7.87 0.36 21.64
CA TYR A 48 7.04 1.56 21.70
C TYR A 48 6.95 2.07 23.14
N ALA A 49 7.32 3.33 23.36
CA ALA A 49 7.34 3.94 24.69
C ALA A 49 5.94 4.07 25.29
N THR A 50 4.92 4.26 24.47
CA THR A 50 3.52 4.42 24.91
C THR A 50 2.56 3.74 23.94
N ALA A 51 1.36 3.40 24.47
CA ALA A 51 0.26 2.88 23.67
C ALA A 51 -0.14 3.82 22.53
N ALA A 52 -0.11 5.14 22.75
CA ALA A 52 -0.47 6.14 21.75
C ALA A 52 0.48 6.13 20.55
N VAL A 53 1.79 6.04 20.79
CA VAL A 53 2.81 5.95 19.73
C VAL A 53 2.63 4.66 18.93
N PHE A 54 2.37 3.53 19.60
CA PHE A 54 2.08 2.27 18.94
C PHE A 54 0.81 2.33 18.09
N LEU A 55 -0.30 2.86 18.63
CA LEU A 55 -1.57 2.97 17.90
C LEU A 55 -1.44 3.89 16.69
N ALA A 56 -0.72 5.02 16.82
CA ALA A 56 -0.44 5.91 15.68
C ALA A 56 0.30 5.16 14.56
N ARG A 57 1.18 4.24 14.89
CA ARG A 57 1.87 3.38 13.93
C ARG A 57 0.96 2.29 13.36
N LEU A 58 0.20 1.61 14.22
CA LEU A 58 -0.66 0.49 13.85
C LEU A 58 -1.73 0.91 12.83
N VAL A 59 -2.37 2.07 13.02
CA VAL A 59 -3.42 2.56 12.12
C VAL A 59 -2.92 2.88 10.71
N THR A 60 -1.61 3.08 10.53
CA THR A 60 -0.99 3.34 9.22
C THR A 60 -0.58 2.07 8.47
N HIS A 61 -0.53 0.92 9.17
CA HIS A 61 -0.10 -0.36 8.59
C HIS A 61 -0.94 -0.82 7.38
N PRO A 62 -2.27 -0.61 7.32
CA PRO A 62 -3.08 -1.04 6.17
C PRO A 62 -2.74 -0.33 4.86
N ALA A 63 -2.03 0.82 4.88
CA ALA A 63 -1.79 1.61 3.68
C ALA A 63 -1.09 0.82 2.58
N ALA A 64 0.09 0.25 2.83
CA ALA A 64 0.83 -0.47 1.80
C ALA A 64 0.10 -1.73 1.30
N PRO A 65 -0.34 -2.69 2.16
CA PRO A 65 -1.08 -3.87 1.70
C PRO A 65 -2.35 -3.51 0.93
N GLY A 66 -3.08 -2.50 1.41
CA GLY A 66 -4.28 -2.01 0.75
C GLY A 66 -4.00 -1.44 -0.65
N PHE A 67 -2.87 -0.74 -0.87
CA PHE A 67 -2.52 -0.27 -2.21
C PHE A 67 -2.20 -1.42 -3.17
N PHE A 68 -1.47 -2.45 -2.76
CA PHE A 68 -1.22 -3.61 -3.61
C PHE A 68 -2.50 -4.36 -3.95
N PHE A 69 -3.35 -4.59 -2.97
CA PHE A 69 -4.67 -5.21 -3.15
C PHE A 69 -5.57 -4.38 -4.09
N LEU A 70 -5.72 -3.07 -3.82
CA LEU A 70 -6.54 -2.17 -4.65
C LEU A 70 -5.96 -1.96 -6.05
N MET A 71 -4.64 -2.05 -6.22
CA MET A 71 -4.02 -2.01 -7.53
C MET A 71 -4.42 -3.24 -8.35
N GLY A 72 -4.30 -4.45 -7.80
CA GLY A 72 -4.75 -5.67 -8.45
C GLY A 72 -6.25 -5.64 -8.80
N THR A 73 -7.09 -5.22 -7.84
CA THR A 73 -8.54 -5.02 -8.05
C THR A 73 -8.80 -4.04 -9.20
N GLY A 74 -8.10 -2.92 -9.20
CA GLY A 74 -8.21 -1.90 -10.25
C GLY A 74 -7.75 -2.39 -11.62
N MET A 75 -6.72 -3.26 -11.69
CA MET A 75 -6.26 -3.87 -12.94
C MET A 75 -7.33 -4.77 -13.56
N ALA A 76 -8.00 -5.63 -12.77
CA ALA A 76 -9.08 -6.49 -13.23
C ALA A 76 -10.25 -5.66 -13.78
N LEU A 77 -10.72 -4.69 -12.99
CA LEU A 77 -11.84 -3.82 -13.39
C LEU A 77 -11.51 -2.96 -14.62
N PHE A 78 -10.27 -2.47 -14.71
CA PHE A 78 -9.81 -1.73 -15.90
C PHE A 78 -9.79 -2.61 -17.13
N ALA A 79 -9.24 -3.83 -17.02
CA ALA A 79 -9.14 -4.76 -18.15
C ALA A 79 -10.52 -5.14 -18.69
N SER A 80 -11.47 -5.50 -17.81
CA SER A 80 -12.84 -5.85 -18.20
C SER A 80 -13.54 -4.69 -18.92
N ARG A 81 -13.54 -3.50 -18.33
CA ARG A 81 -14.17 -2.33 -18.95
C ARG A 81 -13.57 -1.94 -20.31
N ARG A 82 -12.25 -2.12 -20.46
CA ARG A 82 -11.60 -1.82 -21.75
C ARG A 82 -11.89 -2.89 -22.80
N ALA A 83 -11.99 -4.16 -22.38
CA ALA A 83 -12.43 -5.22 -23.26
C ALA A 83 -13.88 -5.00 -23.75
N GLU A 84 -14.80 -4.62 -22.86
CA GLU A 84 -16.17 -4.23 -23.21
C GLU A 84 -16.24 -3.04 -24.19
N GLN A 85 -15.24 -2.15 -24.14
CA GLN A 85 -15.08 -1.02 -25.08
C GLN A 85 -14.35 -1.40 -26.38
N GLY A 86 -14.10 -2.69 -26.61
CA GLY A 86 -13.46 -3.19 -27.83
C GLY A 86 -11.93 -3.04 -27.88
N TRP A 87 -11.27 -2.83 -26.74
CA TRP A 87 -9.80 -2.80 -26.74
C TRP A 87 -9.23 -4.22 -26.88
N ALA A 88 -8.28 -4.40 -27.78
CA ALA A 88 -7.52 -5.63 -27.86
C ALA A 88 -6.73 -5.89 -26.56
N ALA A 89 -6.60 -7.15 -26.14
CA ALA A 89 -5.85 -7.57 -24.94
C ALA A 89 -4.43 -7.02 -24.92
N ARG A 90 -3.73 -7.03 -26.06
CA ARG A 90 -2.39 -6.45 -26.21
C ARG A 90 -2.36 -4.97 -25.82
N ARG A 91 -3.36 -4.18 -26.22
CA ARG A 91 -3.43 -2.75 -25.89
C ARG A 91 -3.66 -2.53 -24.38
N ILE A 92 -4.50 -3.36 -23.77
CA ILE A 92 -4.74 -3.32 -22.31
C ILE A 92 -3.45 -3.63 -21.56
N ARG A 93 -2.74 -4.74 -21.92
CA ARG A 93 -1.46 -5.09 -21.32
C ARG A 93 -0.42 -3.99 -21.49
N CYS A 94 -0.19 -3.48 -22.70
CA CYS A 94 0.76 -2.39 -22.93
C CYS A 94 0.49 -1.18 -22.06
N ARG A 95 -0.79 -0.82 -21.84
CA ARG A 95 -1.16 0.30 -20.96
C ARG A 95 -0.75 0.05 -19.51
N LEU A 96 -0.93 -1.16 -19.00
CA LEU A 96 -0.53 -1.55 -17.65
C LEU A 96 0.98 -1.65 -17.51
N LEU A 97 1.67 -2.21 -18.52
CA LEU A 97 3.14 -2.27 -18.54
C LEU A 97 3.75 -0.86 -18.51
N LEU A 98 3.24 0.07 -19.34
CA LEU A 98 3.68 1.47 -19.33
C LEU A 98 3.45 2.13 -17.96
N ARG A 99 2.31 1.84 -17.32
CA ARG A 99 2.03 2.36 -15.98
C ARG A 99 2.95 1.76 -14.92
N GLY A 100 3.24 0.45 -14.99
CA GLY A 100 4.21 -0.20 -14.10
C GLY A 100 5.61 0.38 -14.25
N ALA A 101 6.07 0.58 -15.49
CA ALA A 101 7.36 1.22 -15.78
C ALA A 101 7.41 2.67 -15.27
N LEU A 102 6.32 3.44 -15.44
CA LEU A 102 6.19 4.79 -14.91
C LEU A 102 6.35 4.81 -13.37
N LEU A 103 5.70 3.90 -12.64
CA LEU A 103 5.82 3.82 -11.18
C LEU A 103 7.26 3.57 -10.74
N ILE A 104 7.97 2.67 -11.42
CA ILE A 104 9.38 2.39 -11.15
C ILE A 104 10.23 3.65 -11.43
N GLY A 105 10.02 4.29 -12.57
CA GLY A 105 10.73 5.52 -12.92
C GLY A 105 10.50 6.65 -11.91
N LEU A 106 9.26 6.86 -11.48
CA LEU A 106 8.91 7.87 -10.47
C LEU A 106 9.56 7.57 -9.11
N GLN A 107 9.63 6.31 -8.69
CA GLN A 107 10.34 5.96 -7.46
C GLN A 107 11.81 6.34 -7.54
N LEU A 108 12.50 5.91 -8.59
CA LEU A 108 13.95 6.05 -8.69
C LEU A 108 14.37 7.50 -8.93
N LEU A 109 13.63 8.24 -9.77
CA LEU A 109 14.02 9.59 -10.20
C LEU A 109 13.48 10.69 -9.28
N ILE A 110 12.29 10.51 -8.70
CA ILE A 110 11.59 11.57 -7.96
C ILE A 110 11.46 11.21 -6.47
N VAL A 111 10.83 10.08 -6.15
CA VAL A 111 10.50 9.74 -4.76
C VAL A 111 11.76 9.55 -3.91
N ASN A 112 12.80 8.94 -4.46
CA ASN A 112 14.07 8.78 -3.74
C ASN A 112 14.67 10.14 -3.35
N ARG A 113 14.41 11.21 -4.08
CA ARG A 113 14.86 12.57 -3.72
C ARG A 113 14.14 13.16 -2.51
N ALA A 114 12.85 12.81 -2.32
CA ALA A 114 12.12 13.26 -1.14
C ALA A 114 12.73 12.72 0.17
N TRP A 115 13.23 11.48 0.16
CA TRP A 115 13.86 10.88 1.32
C TRP A 115 15.22 11.51 1.66
N GLU A 116 15.94 12.05 0.69
CA GLU A 116 17.18 12.81 0.91
C GLU A 116 16.95 14.19 1.57
N LEU A 117 15.71 14.68 1.60
CA LEU A 117 15.36 15.94 2.26
C LEU A 117 15.30 15.83 3.78
N THR A 118 15.38 14.62 4.36
CA THR A 118 15.52 14.46 5.81
C THR A 118 16.86 15.00 6.28
N PRO A 119 16.96 15.50 7.53
CA PRO A 119 18.23 15.91 8.10
C PRO A 119 19.25 14.76 8.09
N GLY A 120 20.41 15.03 7.49
CA GLY A 120 21.46 14.04 7.28
C GLY A 120 21.25 13.16 6.04
N GLY A 121 20.10 13.29 5.35
CA GLY A 121 19.72 12.44 4.21
C GLY A 121 19.64 10.96 4.56
N TRP A 122 19.19 10.14 3.64
CA TRP A 122 19.29 8.68 3.78
C TRP A 122 20.67 8.13 3.37
N GLY A 123 21.38 8.87 2.51
CA GLY A 123 22.68 8.45 1.96
C GLY A 123 22.60 7.14 1.17
N LEU A 124 21.40 6.77 0.72
CA LEU A 124 21.16 5.57 -0.08
C LEU A 124 21.32 5.88 -1.56
N ARG A 125 22.16 5.12 -2.26
CA ARG A 125 22.34 5.28 -3.70
C ARG A 125 21.12 4.80 -4.48
N ILE A 126 20.62 3.59 -4.13
CA ILE A 126 19.42 3.00 -4.74
C ILE A 126 18.51 2.53 -3.61
N TYR A 127 17.30 3.08 -3.59
CA TYR A 127 16.25 2.67 -2.68
C TYR A 127 15.06 2.08 -3.45
N ILE A 128 14.77 0.82 -3.16
CA ILE A 128 13.63 0.08 -3.71
C ILE A 128 12.45 0.24 -2.75
N GLY A 129 11.67 1.28 -3.00
CA GLY A 129 10.48 1.63 -2.23
C GLY A 129 9.19 1.06 -2.81
N VAL A 130 8.07 1.51 -2.25
CA VAL A 130 6.73 0.97 -2.55
C VAL A 130 6.32 1.13 -4.01
N LEU A 131 6.66 2.25 -4.69
CA LEU A 131 6.27 2.42 -6.10
C LEU A 131 7.03 1.48 -7.02
N THR A 132 8.32 1.17 -6.72
CA THR A 132 9.05 0.15 -7.49
C THR A 132 8.37 -1.21 -7.37
N ALA A 133 7.99 -1.61 -6.16
CA ALA A 133 7.32 -2.90 -5.95
C ALA A 133 5.91 -2.94 -6.57
N LEU A 134 5.13 -1.85 -6.45
CA LEU A 134 3.83 -1.72 -7.15
C LEU A 134 4.02 -1.81 -8.67
N GLY A 135 4.99 -1.11 -9.22
CA GLY A 135 5.32 -1.16 -10.64
C GLY A 135 5.70 -2.56 -11.09
N ALA A 136 6.65 -3.20 -10.40
CA ALA A 136 7.10 -4.56 -10.69
C ALA A 136 5.97 -5.59 -10.58
N ALA A 137 5.16 -5.51 -9.52
CA ALA A 137 3.99 -6.37 -9.36
C ALA A 137 2.96 -6.15 -10.49
N MET A 138 2.75 -4.90 -10.93
CA MET A 138 1.88 -4.59 -12.07
C MET A 138 2.42 -5.18 -13.38
N LEU A 139 3.75 -5.13 -13.62
CA LEU A 139 4.37 -5.71 -14.81
C LEU A 139 4.11 -7.23 -14.90
N VAL A 140 4.25 -7.94 -13.77
CA VAL A 140 3.99 -9.39 -13.72
C VAL A 140 2.49 -9.69 -13.82
N ALA A 141 1.66 -9.02 -13.01
CA ALA A 141 0.22 -9.26 -12.95
C ALA A 141 -0.51 -8.93 -14.26
N ALA A 142 0.04 -8.03 -15.10
CA ALA A 142 -0.50 -7.73 -16.43
C ALA A 142 -0.55 -8.94 -17.38
N TRP A 143 0.26 -9.96 -17.16
CA TRP A 143 0.23 -11.21 -17.94
C TRP A 143 -0.76 -12.24 -17.41
N LEU A 144 -1.30 -12.01 -16.21
CA LEU A 144 -2.23 -12.91 -15.53
C LEU A 144 -3.70 -12.42 -15.57
N LEU A 145 -4.00 -11.37 -16.36
CA LEU A 145 -5.34 -10.79 -16.48
C LEU A 145 -6.40 -11.79 -17.00
N ASP A 146 -5.99 -12.72 -17.85
CA ASP A 146 -6.88 -13.69 -18.49
C ASP A 146 -7.07 -14.95 -17.63
N VAL A 147 -6.36 -15.08 -16.50
CA VAL A 147 -6.45 -16.22 -15.58
C VAL A 147 -7.74 -16.12 -14.75
N LYS A 148 -8.42 -17.26 -14.59
CA LYS A 148 -9.64 -17.33 -13.75
C LYS A 148 -9.35 -16.87 -12.32
N PRO A 149 -10.19 -16.03 -11.69
CA PRO A 149 -9.94 -15.47 -10.36
C PRO A 149 -9.56 -16.49 -9.29
N LEU A 150 -10.25 -17.62 -9.22
CA LEU A 150 -9.96 -18.67 -8.24
C LEU A 150 -8.57 -19.29 -8.42
N LEU A 151 -8.09 -19.43 -9.65
CA LEU A 151 -6.76 -19.96 -9.92
C LEU A 151 -5.65 -19.01 -9.49
N LEU A 152 -5.91 -17.70 -9.44
CA LEU A 152 -4.96 -16.70 -8.95
C LEU A 152 -4.72 -16.82 -7.43
N LEU A 153 -5.67 -17.39 -6.68
CA LEU A 153 -5.52 -17.59 -5.25
C LEU A 153 -4.38 -18.58 -4.92
N ILE A 154 -4.10 -19.52 -5.81
CA ILE A 154 -3.04 -20.52 -5.61
C ILE A 154 -1.65 -19.83 -5.57
N PRO A 155 -1.19 -19.14 -6.64
CA PRO A 155 0.09 -18.44 -6.58
C PRO A 155 0.09 -17.30 -5.55
N ALA A 156 -1.02 -16.61 -5.32
CA ALA A 156 -1.12 -15.57 -4.30
C ALA A 156 -0.81 -16.12 -2.90
N SER A 157 -1.47 -17.21 -2.50
CA SER A 157 -1.21 -17.88 -1.23
C SER A 157 0.18 -18.50 -1.18
N GLY A 158 0.59 -19.18 -2.25
CA GLY A 158 1.92 -19.79 -2.35
C GLY A 158 3.05 -18.78 -2.15
N LEU A 159 2.95 -17.58 -2.71
CA LEU A 159 3.95 -16.52 -2.53
C LEU A 159 4.04 -16.03 -1.10
N LEU A 160 2.90 -15.88 -0.38
CA LEU A 160 2.91 -15.50 1.03
C LEU A 160 3.45 -16.61 1.93
N ILE A 161 3.05 -17.85 1.69
CA ILE A 161 3.56 -19.02 2.42
C ILE A 161 5.07 -19.18 2.18
N ALA A 162 5.51 -19.08 0.92
CA ALA A 162 6.93 -19.11 0.58
C ALA A 162 7.71 -17.99 1.26
N THR A 163 7.14 -16.79 1.36
CA THR A 163 7.77 -15.68 2.09
C THR A 163 7.99 -16.05 3.55
N GLU A 164 7.00 -16.64 4.21
CA GLU A 164 7.10 -17.07 5.60
C GLU A 164 8.16 -18.14 5.80
N LEU A 165 8.22 -19.13 4.90
CA LEU A 165 9.12 -20.27 5.01
C LEU A 165 10.56 -19.95 4.60
N LEU A 166 10.76 -19.04 3.66
CA LEU A 166 12.07 -18.73 3.06
C LEU A 166 12.71 -17.48 3.67
N THR A 167 11.99 -16.70 4.51
CA THR A 167 12.60 -15.58 5.22
C THR A 167 13.59 -16.12 6.26
N PRO A 168 14.87 -15.69 6.24
CA PRO A 168 15.87 -16.20 7.15
C PRO A 168 15.58 -15.87 8.62
N GLY A 169 16.15 -16.65 9.54
CA GLY A 169 16.11 -16.32 10.97
C GLY A 169 16.83 -15.01 11.30
N VAL A 170 16.43 -14.36 12.39
CA VAL A 170 16.90 -13.04 12.83
C VAL A 170 18.43 -12.95 12.92
N SER A 171 19.12 -14.04 13.34
CA SER A 171 20.58 -14.13 13.44
C SER A 171 21.30 -13.86 12.12
N ARG A 172 20.64 -14.08 11.00
CA ARG A 172 21.18 -13.88 9.65
C ARG A 172 20.99 -12.47 9.10
N TRP A 173 20.54 -11.51 9.91
CA TRP A 173 20.26 -10.13 9.45
C TRP A 173 21.47 -9.46 8.77
N ALA A 174 22.66 -9.67 9.29
CA ALA A 174 23.91 -9.09 8.78
C ALA A 174 24.49 -9.83 7.56
N ASP A 175 23.94 -10.99 7.16
CA ASP A 175 24.47 -11.78 6.06
C ASP A 175 24.42 -11.00 4.73
N PRO A 176 25.47 -11.15 3.89
CA PRO A 176 25.51 -10.54 2.56
C PRO A 176 24.67 -11.32 1.56
N PHE A 177 23.35 -11.09 1.58
CA PHE A 177 22.47 -11.70 0.60
C PHE A 177 22.67 -11.12 -0.80
N HIS A 178 22.57 -11.99 -1.81
CA HIS A 178 22.68 -11.59 -3.20
C HIS A 178 21.58 -10.55 -3.57
N PRO A 179 21.88 -9.51 -4.37
CA PRO A 179 20.91 -8.46 -4.74
C PRO A 179 19.58 -8.98 -5.30
N ILE A 180 19.60 -10.06 -6.10
CA ILE A 180 18.37 -10.67 -6.63
C ILE A 180 17.47 -11.19 -5.50
N LEU A 181 18.03 -11.86 -4.47
CA LEU A 181 17.25 -12.31 -3.31
C LEU A 181 16.68 -11.12 -2.54
N ARG A 182 17.42 -10.02 -2.44
CA ARG A 182 16.91 -8.77 -1.86
C ARG A 182 15.73 -8.23 -2.65
N LEU A 183 15.85 -8.16 -3.97
CA LEU A 183 14.76 -7.66 -4.83
C LEU A 183 13.53 -8.55 -4.82
N LEU A 184 13.72 -9.85 -4.67
CA LEU A 184 12.60 -10.81 -4.75
C LEU A 184 11.96 -11.11 -3.39
N LEU A 185 12.74 -11.26 -2.31
CA LEU A 185 12.21 -11.86 -1.07
C LEU A 185 12.70 -11.20 0.22
N ILE A 186 14.00 -10.90 0.36
CA ILE A 186 14.62 -10.55 1.64
C ILE A 186 14.86 -9.05 1.74
N PRO A 187 14.04 -8.27 2.47
CA PRO A 187 14.24 -6.83 2.63
C PRO A 187 15.50 -6.50 3.45
N GLY A 188 15.99 -5.27 3.28
CA GLY A 188 17.23 -4.77 3.86
C GLY A 188 18.28 -4.54 2.78
N GLY A 189 19.55 -4.45 3.18
CA GLY A 189 20.64 -4.23 2.24
C GLY A 189 21.75 -3.36 2.79
N THR A 190 22.43 -2.65 1.90
CA THR A 190 23.54 -1.74 2.20
C THR A 190 23.18 -0.31 1.75
N ARG A 191 24.08 0.66 2.00
CA ARG A 191 23.93 2.02 1.43
C ARG A 191 23.90 2.04 -0.10
N ALA A 192 24.50 1.06 -0.78
CA ALA A 192 24.48 0.97 -2.24
C ALA A 192 23.11 0.54 -2.79
N LEU A 193 22.47 -0.43 -2.12
CA LEU A 193 21.15 -0.93 -2.49
C LEU A 193 20.39 -1.30 -1.21
N TRP A 194 19.27 -0.61 -0.97
CA TRP A 194 18.35 -0.93 0.12
C TRP A 194 16.98 -1.28 -0.43
N VAL A 195 16.45 -2.43 -0.06
CA VAL A 195 15.16 -2.94 -0.50
C VAL A 195 14.19 -3.01 0.68
N ASN A 196 13.14 -2.20 0.67
CA ASN A 196 12.06 -2.31 1.65
C ASN A 196 10.94 -3.23 1.18
N TYR A 197 10.67 -3.21 -0.12
CA TYR A 197 9.52 -3.87 -0.72
C TYR A 197 9.99 -4.91 -1.75
N PRO A 198 10.41 -6.12 -1.33
CA PRO A 198 10.77 -7.19 -2.26
C PRO A 198 9.52 -7.65 -3.05
N LEU A 199 9.71 -8.08 -4.30
CA LEU A 199 8.61 -8.30 -5.23
C LEU A 199 7.62 -9.39 -4.79
N LEU A 200 8.11 -10.58 -4.40
CA LEU A 200 7.27 -11.78 -4.31
C LEU A 200 6.11 -11.68 -3.31
N PRO A 201 6.32 -11.25 -2.04
CA PRO A 201 5.22 -11.15 -1.09
C PRO A 201 4.17 -10.09 -1.51
N TRP A 202 4.62 -8.98 -2.07
CA TRP A 202 3.74 -7.90 -2.50
C TRP A 202 3.01 -8.23 -3.81
N LEU A 203 3.61 -9.06 -4.68
CA LEU A 203 2.93 -9.65 -5.82
C LEU A 203 1.79 -10.56 -5.36
N GLY A 204 1.98 -11.37 -4.31
CA GLY A 204 0.92 -12.19 -3.72
C GLY A 204 -0.32 -11.35 -3.38
N LEU A 205 -0.12 -10.21 -2.70
CA LEU A 205 -1.22 -9.26 -2.39
C LEU A 205 -1.88 -8.68 -3.64
N THR A 206 -1.09 -8.37 -4.68
CA THR A 206 -1.62 -7.88 -5.95
C THR A 206 -2.48 -8.94 -6.64
N LEU A 207 -2.08 -10.21 -6.59
CA LEU A 207 -2.85 -11.31 -7.17
C LEU A 207 -4.16 -11.58 -6.41
N PHE A 208 -4.17 -11.46 -5.07
CA PHE A 208 -5.42 -11.47 -4.31
C PHE A 208 -6.34 -10.33 -4.75
N GLY A 209 -5.81 -9.13 -4.94
CA GLY A 209 -6.58 -8.00 -5.46
C GLY A 209 -7.10 -8.25 -6.88
N LEU A 210 -6.29 -8.85 -7.77
CA LEU A 210 -6.70 -9.20 -9.13
C LEU A 210 -7.84 -10.23 -9.12
N ALA A 211 -7.75 -11.25 -8.25
CA ALA A 211 -8.80 -12.24 -8.05
C ALA A 211 -10.09 -11.60 -7.53
N PHE A 212 -9.99 -10.75 -6.52
CA PHE A 212 -11.13 -10.02 -5.96
C PHE A 212 -11.80 -9.11 -7.00
N GLY A 213 -11.01 -8.37 -7.79
CA GLY A 213 -11.54 -7.52 -8.86
C GLY A 213 -12.26 -8.32 -9.94
N GLY A 214 -11.74 -9.50 -10.29
CA GLY A 214 -12.39 -10.44 -11.22
C GLY A 214 -13.71 -11.00 -10.66
N TRP A 215 -13.77 -11.30 -9.36
CA TRP A 215 -15.01 -11.67 -8.68
C TRP A 215 -16.01 -10.52 -8.64
N LEU A 216 -15.58 -9.35 -8.20
CA LEU A 216 -16.41 -8.13 -8.13
C LEU A 216 -17.02 -7.76 -9.48
N ASN A 217 -16.32 -8.05 -10.59
CA ASN A 217 -16.83 -7.80 -11.93
C ASN A 217 -17.87 -8.83 -12.38
N ARG A 218 -17.73 -10.11 -11.97
CA ARG A 218 -18.64 -11.20 -12.36
C ARG A 218 -19.90 -11.26 -11.50
N ASP A 219 -19.74 -11.09 -10.19
CA ASP A 219 -20.78 -11.11 -9.18
C ASP A 219 -20.59 -9.98 -8.18
N PRO A 220 -21.04 -8.75 -8.51
CA PRO A 220 -20.89 -7.60 -7.64
C PRO A 220 -21.55 -7.76 -6.28
N THR A 221 -22.72 -8.42 -6.24
CA THR A 221 -23.49 -8.60 -5.02
C THR A 221 -22.81 -9.58 -4.06
N GLY A 222 -22.41 -10.74 -4.57
CA GLY A 222 -21.69 -11.75 -3.80
C GLY A 222 -20.34 -11.23 -3.30
N ALA A 223 -19.58 -10.52 -4.15
CA ALA A 223 -18.30 -9.94 -3.78
C ALA A 223 -18.44 -8.89 -2.66
N ARG A 224 -19.44 -7.98 -2.75
CA ARG A 224 -19.72 -6.95 -1.73
C ARG A 224 -20.10 -7.60 -0.38
N ARG A 225 -20.92 -8.65 -0.40
CA ARG A 225 -21.31 -9.38 0.83
C ARG A 225 -20.14 -10.19 1.40
N GLY A 226 -19.45 -10.92 0.52
CA GLY A 226 -18.30 -11.75 0.90
C GLY A 226 -17.13 -10.97 1.49
N THR A 227 -16.99 -9.68 1.14
CA THR A 227 -15.95 -8.80 1.68
C THR A 227 -15.93 -8.80 3.22
N LEU A 228 -17.09 -8.76 3.88
CA LEU A 228 -17.17 -8.82 5.34
C LEU A 228 -16.66 -10.15 5.89
N TRP A 229 -17.18 -11.24 5.35
CA TRP A 229 -16.86 -12.58 5.86
C TRP A 229 -15.40 -12.96 5.64
N ILE A 230 -14.84 -12.60 4.48
CA ILE A 230 -13.41 -12.78 4.19
C ILE A 230 -12.58 -11.92 5.15
N GLY A 231 -12.98 -10.66 5.38
CA GLY A 231 -12.30 -9.77 6.32
C GLY A 231 -12.30 -10.29 7.74
N LEU A 232 -13.47 -10.72 8.26
CA LEU A 232 -13.60 -11.29 9.61
C LEU A 232 -12.87 -12.63 9.72
N GLY A 233 -12.93 -13.50 8.70
CA GLY A 233 -12.17 -14.75 8.65
C GLY A 233 -10.65 -14.50 8.68
N ALA A 234 -10.16 -13.53 7.93
CA ALA A 234 -8.75 -13.14 7.97
C ALA A 234 -8.32 -12.66 9.37
N LEU A 235 -9.15 -11.82 10.03
CA LEU A 235 -8.87 -11.37 11.39
C LEU A 235 -8.92 -12.52 12.42
N ALA A 236 -9.84 -13.47 12.26
CA ALA A 236 -9.90 -14.67 13.12
C ALA A 236 -8.63 -15.53 12.96
N VAL A 237 -8.21 -15.79 11.71
CA VAL A 237 -6.97 -16.54 11.43
C VAL A 237 -5.75 -15.77 11.95
N PHE A 238 -5.71 -14.44 11.82
CA PHE A 238 -4.68 -13.60 12.44
C PHE A 238 -4.57 -13.89 13.94
N VAL A 239 -5.71 -13.87 14.68
CA VAL A 239 -5.71 -14.12 16.13
C VAL A 239 -5.16 -15.51 16.43
N LEU A 240 -5.60 -16.53 15.70
CA LEU A 240 -5.15 -17.91 15.90
C LEU A 240 -3.63 -18.05 15.67
N LEU A 241 -3.09 -17.50 14.59
CA LEU A 241 -1.65 -17.54 14.31
C LEU A 241 -0.84 -16.75 15.35
N ARG A 242 -1.36 -15.62 15.84
CA ARG A 242 -0.71 -14.82 16.88
C ARG A 242 -0.72 -15.53 18.23
N LEU A 243 -1.78 -16.24 18.57
CA LEU A 243 -1.85 -17.07 19.77
C LEU A 243 -0.84 -18.23 19.68
N GLY A 244 -0.75 -18.91 18.54
CA GLY A 244 0.22 -19.99 18.29
C GLY A 244 1.66 -19.54 18.31
N ASN A 245 1.94 -18.26 18.09
CA ASN A 245 3.27 -17.60 18.14
C ASN A 245 4.39 -18.34 17.38
N GLY A 246 4.05 -19.08 16.34
CA GLY A 246 4.97 -19.83 15.48
C GLY A 246 4.83 -19.39 14.03
N PHE A 247 4.50 -20.33 13.15
CA PHE A 247 4.27 -20.10 11.72
C PHE A 247 3.32 -18.92 11.47
N GLY A 248 3.64 -18.09 10.49
CA GLY A 248 2.86 -16.92 10.11
C GLY A 248 3.33 -15.61 10.74
N ASN A 249 4.31 -15.65 11.66
CA ASN A 249 4.79 -14.46 12.36
C ASN A 249 6.14 -13.93 11.85
N ILE A 250 6.94 -14.72 11.14
CA ILE A 250 8.37 -14.48 10.79
C ILE A 250 9.22 -14.28 12.06
N ARG A 251 8.77 -13.44 12.99
CA ARG A 251 9.37 -13.25 14.32
C ARG A 251 8.33 -13.58 15.39
N THR A 252 8.71 -14.44 16.33
CA THR A 252 7.91 -14.74 17.51
C THR A 252 7.78 -13.51 18.42
N ARG A 253 6.72 -13.43 19.18
CA ARG A 253 6.52 -12.38 20.19
C ARG A 253 7.57 -12.53 21.29
N SER A 254 8.13 -11.41 21.72
CA SER A 254 9.07 -11.34 22.84
C SER A 254 8.38 -11.07 24.18
N ASP A 255 7.14 -10.53 24.14
CA ASP A 255 6.35 -10.19 25.31
C ASP A 255 4.91 -10.72 25.20
N GLY A 256 4.22 -10.84 26.34
CA GLY A 256 2.84 -11.26 26.46
C GLY A 256 1.82 -10.11 26.38
N GLY A 257 2.27 -8.87 26.22
CA GLY A 257 1.40 -7.71 26.20
C GLY A 257 0.60 -7.57 24.90
N TRP A 258 -0.47 -6.77 24.96
CA TRP A 258 -1.32 -6.52 23.78
C TRP A 258 -0.57 -5.77 22.66
N ILE A 259 0.42 -4.91 23.00
CA ILE A 259 1.29 -4.26 22.02
C ILE A 259 2.11 -5.31 21.27
N GLY A 260 2.78 -6.22 21.99
CA GLY A 260 3.52 -7.32 21.37
C GLY A 260 2.62 -8.24 20.56
N PHE A 261 1.35 -8.44 20.97
CA PHE A 261 0.38 -9.21 20.19
C PHE A 261 0.08 -8.57 18.83
N LEU A 262 -0.05 -7.25 18.74
CA LEU A 262 -0.37 -6.52 17.53
C LEU A 262 0.87 -6.02 16.77
N ASN A 263 2.07 -6.12 17.35
CA ASN A 263 3.32 -5.73 16.70
C ASN A 263 3.82 -6.86 15.78
N VAL A 264 3.60 -6.69 14.48
CA VAL A 264 3.80 -7.71 13.43
C VAL A 264 4.86 -7.28 12.44
N VAL A 265 5.52 -8.24 11.79
CA VAL A 265 6.58 -7.99 10.80
C VAL A 265 5.97 -7.53 9.48
N LYS A 266 6.40 -6.35 9.02
CA LYS A 266 5.98 -5.72 7.77
C LYS A 266 6.96 -5.95 6.62
N TYR A 267 8.23 -6.17 6.93
CA TYR A 267 9.31 -6.26 5.94
C TYR A 267 10.11 -7.55 6.11
N PRO A 268 9.87 -8.61 5.27
CA PRO A 268 8.76 -8.74 4.34
C PRO A 268 7.43 -8.91 5.11
N PRO A 269 6.27 -8.70 4.46
CA PRO A 269 5.00 -8.83 5.15
C PRO A 269 4.76 -10.28 5.59
N SER A 270 4.69 -10.51 6.90
CA SER A 270 4.31 -11.80 7.48
C SER A 270 2.86 -12.13 7.20
N LEU A 271 2.47 -13.40 7.30
CA LEU A 271 1.06 -13.79 7.16
C LEU A 271 0.18 -13.05 8.15
N THR A 272 0.63 -12.92 9.41
CA THR A 272 -0.11 -12.17 10.45
C THR A 272 -0.24 -10.69 10.10
N PHE A 273 0.78 -10.05 9.53
CA PHE A 273 0.67 -8.68 9.04
C PHE A 273 -0.36 -8.55 7.92
N VAL A 274 -0.33 -9.46 6.94
CA VAL A 274 -1.28 -9.45 5.81
C VAL A 274 -2.70 -9.68 6.29
N LEU A 275 -2.93 -10.69 7.13
CA LEU A 275 -4.25 -11.03 7.65
C LEU A 275 -4.86 -9.90 8.48
N LEU A 276 -4.07 -9.25 9.34
CA LEU A 276 -4.50 -8.11 10.13
C LEU A 276 -4.89 -6.93 9.22
N THR A 277 -4.00 -6.54 8.31
CA THR A 277 -4.15 -5.29 7.55
C THR A 277 -5.15 -5.41 6.40
N VAL A 278 -5.13 -6.52 5.66
CA VAL A 278 -6.09 -6.78 4.58
C VAL A 278 -7.45 -7.14 5.18
N GLY A 279 -7.49 -7.94 6.26
CA GLY A 279 -8.72 -8.25 6.97
C GLY A 279 -9.44 -6.99 7.43
N PHE A 280 -8.73 -6.08 8.10
CA PHE A 280 -9.26 -4.76 8.48
C PHE A 280 -9.73 -3.95 7.27
N SER A 281 -8.91 -3.88 6.20
CA SER A 281 -9.26 -3.13 4.98
C SER A 281 -10.52 -3.67 4.29
N LEU A 282 -10.75 -4.99 4.31
CA LEU A 282 -11.96 -5.61 3.76
C LEU A 282 -13.20 -5.30 4.60
N VAL A 283 -13.09 -5.31 5.93
CA VAL A 283 -14.20 -4.89 6.82
C VAL A 283 -14.56 -3.42 6.55
N VAL A 284 -13.55 -2.53 6.47
CA VAL A 284 -13.77 -1.11 6.11
C VAL A 284 -14.39 -0.99 4.72
N LEU A 285 -13.91 -1.76 3.74
CA LEU A 285 -14.47 -1.76 2.38
C LEU A 285 -15.95 -2.15 2.38
N ARG A 286 -16.36 -3.12 3.21
CA ARG A 286 -17.78 -3.48 3.35
C ARG A 286 -18.62 -2.33 3.87
N LEU A 287 -18.12 -1.61 4.88
CA LEU A 287 -18.80 -0.41 5.40
C LEU A 287 -18.93 0.67 4.33
N LEU A 288 -17.87 0.87 3.52
CA LEU A 288 -17.88 1.82 2.42
C LEU A 288 -18.84 1.42 1.29
N PHE A 289 -19.07 0.12 1.04
CA PHE A 289 -20.11 -0.34 0.12
C PHE A 289 -21.52 0.00 0.63
N LEU A 290 -21.76 -0.11 1.94
CA LEU A 290 -23.06 0.26 2.53
C LEU A 290 -23.32 1.77 2.42
N ILE A 291 -22.29 2.59 2.63
CA ILE A 291 -22.37 4.05 2.48
C ILE A 291 -22.58 4.44 1.01
N GLU A 292 -21.98 3.73 0.05
CA GLU A 292 -22.11 4.01 -1.39
C GLU A 292 -23.57 3.92 -1.84
N GLU A 293 -24.34 3.02 -1.25
CA GLU A 293 -25.76 2.83 -1.57
C GLU A 293 -26.64 4.01 -1.14
N GLY A 294 -26.18 4.85 -0.20
CA GLY A 294 -26.96 5.94 0.41
C GLY A 294 -26.60 7.38 -0.03
N THR A 295 -25.39 7.66 -0.53
CA THR A 295 -24.96 9.07 -0.74
C THR A 295 -23.94 9.24 -1.85
N SER A 296 -24.16 10.25 -2.74
CA SER A 296 -23.14 10.79 -3.63
C SER A 296 -22.89 12.28 -3.31
N SER A 297 -21.90 12.57 -2.46
CA SER A 297 -21.47 13.96 -2.27
C SER A 297 -20.32 14.31 -3.22
N SER A 298 -20.43 15.44 -3.91
CA SER A 298 -19.35 15.99 -4.74
C SER A 298 -18.15 16.48 -3.91
N TRP A 299 -18.34 16.69 -2.61
CA TRP A 299 -17.39 17.22 -1.65
C TRP A 299 -16.76 16.15 -0.73
N ASP A 300 -16.75 14.89 -1.15
CA ASP A 300 -16.14 13.80 -0.39
C ASP A 300 -14.60 13.83 -0.54
N PRO A 301 -13.84 14.23 0.52
CA PRO A 301 -12.39 14.31 0.46
C PRO A 301 -11.72 12.96 0.16
N LEU A 302 -12.29 11.86 0.65
CA LEU A 302 -11.76 10.53 0.40
C LEU A 302 -11.88 10.16 -1.08
N LEU A 303 -12.98 10.54 -1.75
CA LEU A 303 -13.12 10.35 -3.20
C LEU A 303 -12.14 11.23 -4.00
N VAL A 304 -11.84 12.44 -3.54
CA VAL A 304 -10.88 13.32 -4.20
C VAL A 304 -9.49 12.70 -4.12
N TYR A 305 -8.99 12.39 -2.92
CA TYR A 305 -7.68 11.77 -2.71
C TYR A 305 -7.56 10.41 -3.39
N GLY A 306 -8.57 9.55 -3.23
CA GLY A 306 -8.58 8.21 -3.82
C GLY A 306 -8.68 8.18 -5.33
N SER A 307 -9.12 9.29 -5.98
CA SER A 307 -9.12 9.43 -7.43
C SER A 307 -7.79 9.92 -8.01
N THR A 308 -6.90 10.46 -7.17
CA THR A 308 -5.60 11.03 -7.53
C THR A 308 -4.44 10.49 -6.67
N PRO A 309 -4.41 9.18 -6.35
CA PRO A 309 -3.54 8.65 -5.28
C PRO A 309 -2.04 8.80 -5.61
N LEU A 310 -1.63 8.63 -6.87
CA LEU A 310 -0.23 8.79 -7.27
C LEU A 310 0.23 10.24 -7.20
N PHE A 311 -0.63 11.17 -7.62
CA PHE A 311 -0.36 12.60 -7.52
C PHE A 311 -0.23 13.03 -6.06
N PHE A 312 -1.18 12.61 -5.21
CA PHE A 312 -1.11 12.82 -3.76
C PHE A 312 0.17 12.22 -3.18
N TYR A 313 0.50 10.96 -3.57
CA TYR A 313 1.69 10.27 -3.08
C TYR A 313 2.97 11.06 -3.33
N MET A 314 3.12 11.62 -4.51
CA MET A 314 4.32 12.40 -4.84
C MET A 314 4.37 13.71 -4.06
N LEU A 315 3.27 14.47 -4.05
CA LEU A 315 3.26 15.78 -3.43
C LEU A 315 3.43 15.75 -1.91
N HIS A 316 2.76 14.81 -1.22
CA HIS A 316 2.77 14.81 0.25
C HIS A 316 4.17 14.53 0.83
N LEU A 317 4.99 13.72 0.15
CA LEU A 317 6.37 13.45 0.60
C LEU A 317 7.19 14.75 0.63
N PHE A 318 7.17 15.50 -0.46
CA PHE A 318 7.89 16.78 -0.53
C PHE A 318 7.28 17.82 0.43
N LEU A 319 5.96 17.83 0.56
CA LEU A 319 5.26 18.75 1.47
C LEU A 319 5.69 18.49 2.93
N TYR A 320 5.59 17.25 3.43
CA TYR A 320 5.96 16.96 4.81
C TYR A 320 7.47 17.04 5.05
N ALA A 321 8.30 16.68 4.07
CA ALA A 321 9.72 16.92 4.16
C ALA A 321 10.05 18.41 4.25
N GLY A 322 9.38 19.25 3.45
CA GLY A 322 9.50 20.72 3.52
C GLY A 322 9.02 21.29 4.85
N ILE A 323 7.85 20.88 5.33
CA ILE A 323 7.32 21.27 6.65
C ILE A 323 8.30 20.90 7.76
N GLY A 324 8.78 19.65 7.78
CA GLY A 324 9.71 19.17 8.78
C GLY A 324 11.04 19.94 8.78
N ARG A 325 11.53 20.32 7.59
CA ARG A 325 12.78 21.08 7.46
C ARG A 325 12.64 22.54 7.88
N LEU A 326 11.52 23.19 7.53
CA LEU A 326 11.34 24.63 7.71
C LEU A 326 10.69 24.99 9.05
N PHE A 327 9.72 24.20 9.52
CA PHE A 327 8.90 24.54 10.67
C PHE A 327 9.13 23.62 11.89
N ALA A 328 9.73 22.45 11.70
CA ALA A 328 10.03 21.51 12.77
C ALA A 328 11.45 20.90 12.62
N PRO A 329 12.51 21.73 12.56
CA PRO A 329 13.87 21.23 12.30
C PRO A 329 14.41 20.32 13.42
N GLY A 330 13.89 20.42 14.65
CA GLY A 330 14.21 19.55 15.78
C GLY A 330 13.21 18.41 16.01
N GLY A 331 12.19 18.27 15.14
CA GLY A 331 11.02 17.43 15.39
C GLY A 331 9.93 18.21 16.12
N THR A 332 8.83 17.55 16.46
CA THR A 332 7.70 18.17 17.17
C THR A 332 6.97 17.12 18.02
N SER A 333 6.11 17.59 18.95
CA SER A 333 5.24 16.76 19.75
C SER A 333 4.20 16.03 18.90
N ALA A 334 3.54 15.00 19.46
CA ALA A 334 2.44 14.30 18.80
C ALA A 334 1.29 15.25 18.40
N GLY A 335 0.95 16.23 19.23
CA GLY A 335 -0.05 17.26 18.91
C GLY A 335 0.37 18.15 17.74
N GLY A 336 1.63 18.60 17.73
CA GLY A 336 2.20 19.36 16.62
C GLY A 336 2.23 18.55 15.31
N MET A 337 2.58 17.27 15.40
CA MET A 337 2.56 16.36 14.25
C MET A 337 1.13 16.23 13.67
N LEU A 338 0.12 16.03 14.51
CA LEU A 338 -1.28 15.94 14.06
C LEU A 338 -1.74 17.26 13.41
N LEU A 339 -1.34 18.41 13.97
CA LEU A 339 -1.64 19.71 13.38
C LEU A 339 -1.03 19.82 11.96
N TYR A 340 0.26 19.54 11.82
CA TYR A 340 0.93 19.62 10.52
C TYR A 340 0.40 18.58 9.52
N TRP A 341 0.01 17.39 10.00
CA TRP A 341 -0.65 16.40 9.17
C TRP A 341 -1.98 16.92 8.60
N LEU A 342 -2.85 17.51 9.46
CA LEU A 342 -4.13 18.10 9.03
C LEU A 342 -3.93 19.30 8.09
N LEU A 343 -2.98 20.17 8.38
CA LEU A 343 -2.64 21.31 7.51
C LEU A 343 -2.13 20.80 6.15
N GLY A 344 -1.28 19.78 6.14
CA GLY A 344 -0.81 19.17 4.91
C GLY A 344 -1.95 18.58 4.07
N LEU A 345 -2.90 17.88 4.70
CA LEU A 345 -4.11 17.41 4.01
C LEU A 345 -4.92 18.57 3.43
N ALA A 346 -5.14 19.63 4.20
CA ALA A 346 -5.86 20.81 3.74
C ALA A 346 -5.22 21.49 2.52
N VAL A 347 -3.88 21.57 2.50
CA VAL A 347 -3.10 22.10 1.35
C VAL A 347 -3.17 21.17 0.14
N LEU A 348 -3.12 19.84 0.34
CA LEU A 348 -3.17 18.86 -0.73
C LEU A 348 -4.55 18.74 -1.37
N TYR A 349 -5.62 19.06 -0.65
CA TYR A 349 -6.99 18.92 -1.15
C TYR A 349 -7.25 19.73 -2.42
N PRO A 350 -7.06 21.06 -2.45
CA PRO A 350 -7.27 21.85 -3.66
C PRO A 350 -6.34 21.44 -4.82
N ALA A 351 -5.11 21.04 -4.52
CA ALA A 351 -4.19 20.51 -5.55
C ALA A 351 -4.75 19.22 -6.19
N CYS A 352 -5.28 18.29 -5.39
CA CYS A 352 -5.92 17.07 -5.88
C CYS A 352 -7.21 17.35 -6.67
N VAL A 353 -8.01 18.33 -6.23
CA VAL A 353 -9.22 18.79 -6.99
C VAL A 353 -8.80 19.33 -8.35
N GLY A 354 -7.81 20.22 -8.39
CA GLY A 354 -7.28 20.79 -9.64
C GLY A 354 -6.72 19.72 -10.57
N PHE A 355 -5.92 18.78 -10.06
CA PHE A 355 -5.37 17.68 -10.85
C PHE A 355 -6.47 16.73 -11.37
N ARG A 356 -7.49 16.43 -10.56
CA ARG A 356 -8.66 15.66 -10.97
C ARG A 356 -9.41 16.35 -12.12
N ALA A 357 -9.60 17.67 -12.03
CA ALA A 357 -10.24 18.45 -13.09
C ALA A 357 -9.39 18.44 -14.38
N LEU A 358 -8.08 18.67 -14.27
CA LEU A 358 -7.14 18.60 -15.40
C LEU A 358 -7.19 17.22 -16.08
N LYS A 359 -7.12 16.14 -15.29
CA LYS A 359 -7.17 14.76 -15.80
C LYS A 359 -8.46 14.45 -16.56
N ARG A 360 -9.59 15.01 -16.12
CA ARG A 360 -10.90 14.85 -16.80
C ARG A 360 -10.93 15.52 -18.18
N ARG A 361 -10.24 16.64 -18.37
CA ARG A 361 -10.14 17.37 -19.64
C ARG A 361 -9.24 16.69 -20.67
N GLN A 362 -8.40 15.73 -20.25
CA GLN A 362 -7.43 15.09 -21.11
C GLN A 362 -8.02 13.96 -21.96
N ASN A 363 -7.49 13.79 -23.17
CA ASN A 363 -7.82 12.67 -24.07
C ASN A 363 -7.40 11.32 -23.45
N SER A 364 -8.03 10.23 -23.87
CA SER A 364 -7.72 8.86 -23.42
C SER A 364 -6.27 8.43 -23.69
N ARG A 365 -5.59 9.09 -24.62
CA ARG A 365 -4.16 8.83 -24.98
C ARG A 365 -3.17 9.63 -24.12
N SER A 366 -3.62 10.63 -23.37
CA SER A 366 -2.74 11.50 -22.59
C SER A 366 -1.90 10.69 -21.55
N PRO A 367 -0.60 10.98 -21.41
CA PRO A 367 0.25 10.43 -20.33
C PRO A 367 -0.31 10.73 -18.94
N LEU A 368 -0.97 11.87 -18.73
CA LEU A 368 -1.60 12.22 -17.45
C LEU A 368 -2.67 11.22 -16.98
N ARG A 369 -3.22 10.42 -17.90
CA ARG A 369 -4.15 9.33 -17.53
C ARG A 369 -3.44 8.05 -17.06
N LEU A 370 -2.12 8.03 -17.02
CA LEU A 370 -1.34 6.96 -16.35
C LEU A 370 -1.23 7.20 -14.83
N PHE A 371 -1.38 8.45 -14.40
CA PHE A 371 -1.43 8.85 -12.98
C PHE A 371 -2.74 8.46 -12.28
#